data_ad53029dc5ddde17dcf3910ef1aa33f7
#
_entry.id   ad53029dc5ddde17dcf3910ef1aa33f7
#
_cell.length_a   1.000
_cell.length_b   1.000
_cell.length_c   1.000
_cell.angle_alpha   90.00
_cell.angle_beta   90.00
_cell.angle_gamma   90.00
#
_symmetry.space_group_name_H-M   'P 1'
#
loop_
_entity.id
_entity.type
_entity.pdbx_description
1 polymer ?
#
loop_
_entity_poly.entity_id
_entity_poly.type
_entity_poly.pdbx_seq_one_letter_code
_entity_poly.pdbx_strand_id
1 'polypeptide(L)'
;MLEFHQVYDPLGNIWLSALVALLPILLFFLSLMVFKLKGYTAAFLSVALSAIIAVLVYKMPVSMVGSSFLYGFLYGLWPIAWIIIAAIFLYKLSVKSGYFEILKESVQSITLDHRILVILIGFCFGSFLEGAIGFGGPIAITAAILVGLGLNPLYAAGLCLIANTAPVAFGAVGIPISAMASAVGVPAILISAMTGKILFFVSLLVPFFIVFLMDGFKGIKETFPAVFIAAFSFAIVQFLSSNYLGPELPGIISALVSLVATALFLKFWQPKVIFRSDGKAASFTKSNHHICKIYVAWSPFVILVLVIVLWIQPFFKALFEKDGLLVFSNFYFEFNNISNHIFKSPPFVEANQSVSFPVVFKFFLINTVGTSIFLAALISMLVLRVRASDAVSVFGETLKEMRYPILTIGLVLSFAYVSNYSGISSTLALALTHTGLAFTFFSPLIGWVGVFLTGSDTSSNLLFGSLQQLTAQRLHLPEVLTLTANTVGGTLGKMISPQSIAIACAAVGLAGKESDLFKFTVKYSLIFVAIMGVVISTIAYLIPEVVPAIK
;
A
#
# COMPACT_ATOMS: atom_id res chain seq x y z
N MET A 1 -19.30 33.61 10.15
CA MET A 1 -18.98 32.22 10.58
C MET A 1 -17.81 32.29 11.53
N LEU A 2 -17.62 31.30 12.42
CA LEU A 2 -16.47 31.25 13.31
C LEU A 2 -15.20 30.98 12.48
N GLU A 3 -14.13 31.72 12.76
CA GLU A 3 -12.79 31.47 12.22
C GLU A 3 -11.96 30.74 13.26
N PHE A 4 -11.14 29.79 12.83
CA PHE A 4 -10.23 29.04 13.68
C PHE A 4 -8.81 29.12 13.16
N HIS A 5 -7.94 29.74 13.96
CA HIS A 5 -6.50 29.82 13.71
C HIS A 5 -5.81 28.72 14.49
N GLN A 6 -5.02 27.89 13.78
CA GLN A 6 -4.31 26.77 14.40
C GLN A 6 -3.27 27.28 15.41
N VAL A 7 -3.24 26.64 16.58
CA VAL A 7 -2.22 26.83 17.61
C VAL A 7 -1.37 25.58 17.71
N TYR A 8 -0.05 25.70 17.68
CA TYR A 8 0.86 24.54 17.62
C TYR A 8 1.57 24.23 18.94
N ASP A 9 1.49 25.14 19.90
CA ASP A 9 1.92 24.93 21.27
C ASP A 9 0.84 25.41 22.27
N PRO A 10 -0.30 24.67 22.33
CA PRO A 10 -1.45 25.10 23.13
C PRO A 10 -1.19 25.08 24.65
N LEU A 11 -0.13 24.41 25.12
CA LEU A 11 0.21 24.31 26.55
C LEU A 11 1.42 25.17 26.95
N GLY A 12 1.96 25.96 26.02
CA GLY A 12 3.14 26.82 26.29
C GLY A 12 4.45 26.05 26.46
N ASN A 13 4.45 24.76 26.16
CA ASN A 13 5.64 23.91 26.13
C ASN A 13 5.48 22.87 25.03
N ILE A 14 6.29 22.94 23.99
CA ILE A 14 6.19 22.11 22.80
C ILE A 14 6.27 20.60 23.11
N TRP A 15 7.08 20.19 24.08
CA TRP A 15 7.20 18.78 24.43
C TRP A 15 5.95 18.26 25.15
N LEU A 16 5.36 19.08 26.02
CA LEU A 16 4.10 18.73 26.69
C LEU A 16 2.93 18.71 25.69
N SER A 17 2.87 19.70 24.80
CA SER A 17 1.90 19.77 23.72
C SER A 17 2.02 18.58 22.78
N ALA A 18 3.26 18.19 22.42
CA ALA A 18 3.52 17.01 21.58
C ALA A 18 3.16 15.71 22.29
N LEU A 19 3.40 15.59 23.60
CA LEU A 19 2.98 14.41 24.37
C LEU A 19 1.46 14.24 24.33
N VAL A 20 0.70 15.32 24.51
CA VAL A 20 -0.77 15.30 24.42
C VAL A 20 -1.23 15.00 22.98
N ALA A 21 -0.59 15.60 21.98
CA ALA A 21 -0.86 15.33 20.57
C ALA A 21 -0.57 13.88 20.15
N LEU A 22 0.36 13.22 20.83
CA LEU A 22 0.73 11.81 20.58
C LEU A 22 -0.29 10.82 21.19
N LEU A 23 -1.06 11.22 22.20
CA LEU A 23 -1.98 10.31 22.92
C LEU A 23 -2.96 9.57 22.01
N PRO A 24 -3.62 10.18 20.99
CA PRO A 24 -4.51 9.44 20.09
C PRO A 24 -3.81 8.33 19.31
N ILE A 25 -2.56 8.60 18.89
CA ILE A 25 -1.74 7.63 18.17
C ILE A 25 -1.34 6.49 19.12
N LEU A 26 -0.89 6.82 20.34
CA LEU A 26 -0.58 5.80 21.36
C LEU A 26 -1.80 4.97 21.72
N LEU A 27 -2.99 5.60 21.87
CA LEU A 27 -4.23 4.88 22.13
C LEU A 27 -4.59 3.91 20.99
N PHE A 28 -4.39 4.33 19.73
CA PHE A 28 -4.61 3.45 18.58
C PHE A 28 -3.74 2.19 18.69
N PHE A 29 -2.45 2.36 18.96
CA PHE A 29 -1.52 1.26 19.07
C PHE A 29 -1.76 0.38 20.32
N LEU A 30 -2.01 0.97 21.47
CA LEU A 30 -2.36 0.23 22.69
C LEU A 30 -3.64 -0.59 22.49
N SER A 31 -4.64 0.00 21.81
CA SER A 31 -5.89 -0.68 21.47
C SER A 31 -5.65 -1.92 20.61
N LEU A 32 -4.77 -1.85 19.62
CA LEU A 32 -4.46 -2.99 18.74
C LEU A 32 -3.57 -4.05 19.42
N MET A 33 -2.50 -3.63 20.10
CA MET A 33 -1.46 -4.54 20.57
C MET A 33 -1.71 -5.08 21.98
N VAL A 34 -2.11 -4.21 22.91
CA VAL A 34 -2.31 -4.58 24.33
C VAL A 34 -3.72 -5.08 24.55
N PHE A 35 -4.72 -4.28 24.15
CA PHE A 35 -6.13 -4.63 24.34
C PHE A 35 -6.66 -5.56 23.25
N LYS A 36 -5.89 -5.81 22.17
CA LYS A 36 -6.26 -6.71 21.06
C LYS A 36 -7.63 -6.41 20.45
N LEU A 37 -8.01 -5.12 20.43
CA LEU A 37 -9.26 -4.67 19.85
C LEU A 37 -9.23 -4.77 18.33
N LYS A 38 -10.40 -4.81 17.73
CA LYS A 38 -10.54 -4.79 16.27
C LYS A 38 -10.12 -3.43 15.71
N GLY A 39 -9.57 -3.40 14.48
CA GLY A 39 -9.03 -2.19 13.86
C GLY A 39 -10.00 -1.01 13.82
N TYR A 40 -11.29 -1.25 13.50
CA TYR A 40 -12.30 -0.18 13.51
C TYR A 40 -12.57 0.36 14.91
N THR A 41 -12.51 -0.46 15.96
CA THR A 41 -12.68 0.00 17.34
C THR A 41 -11.49 0.84 17.79
N ALA A 42 -10.26 0.40 17.48
CA ALA A 42 -9.06 1.17 17.73
C ALA A 42 -9.07 2.53 17.02
N ALA A 43 -9.46 2.55 15.74
CA ALA A 43 -9.60 3.78 14.96
C ALA A 43 -10.69 4.71 15.55
N PHE A 44 -11.83 4.17 15.98
CA PHE A 44 -12.88 4.95 16.62
C PHE A 44 -12.40 5.59 17.92
N LEU A 45 -11.75 4.85 18.81
CA LEU A 45 -11.20 5.38 20.06
C LEU A 45 -10.15 6.45 19.81
N SER A 46 -9.29 6.27 18.81
CA SER A 46 -8.27 7.23 18.45
C SER A 46 -8.86 8.53 17.92
N VAL A 47 -9.83 8.46 16.99
CA VAL A 47 -10.47 9.67 16.47
C VAL A 47 -11.32 10.37 17.52
N ALA A 48 -12.00 9.62 18.40
CA ALA A 48 -12.75 10.20 19.51
C ALA A 48 -11.84 10.98 20.47
N LEU A 49 -10.70 10.39 20.86
CA LEU A 49 -9.71 11.09 21.69
C LEU A 49 -9.11 12.30 20.96
N SER A 50 -8.82 12.17 19.67
CA SER A 50 -8.34 13.30 18.86
C SER A 50 -9.35 14.44 18.82
N ALA A 51 -10.64 14.14 18.66
CA ALA A 51 -11.72 15.12 18.67
C ALA A 51 -11.83 15.83 20.06
N ILE A 52 -11.73 15.07 21.14
CA ILE A 52 -11.73 15.61 22.51
C ILE A 52 -10.53 16.57 22.71
N ILE A 53 -9.33 16.16 22.31
CA ILE A 53 -8.12 16.98 22.39
C ILE A 53 -8.27 18.22 21.50
N ALA A 54 -8.79 18.10 20.28
CA ALA A 54 -9.02 19.22 19.37
C ALA A 54 -9.94 20.29 20.01
N VAL A 55 -11.01 19.86 20.69
CA VAL A 55 -11.95 20.80 21.35
C VAL A 55 -11.36 21.37 22.64
N LEU A 56 -10.85 20.53 23.54
CA LEU A 56 -10.47 20.96 24.89
C LEU A 56 -9.10 21.63 24.95
N VAL A 57 -8.13 21.13 24.19
CA VAL A 57 -6.73 21.61 24.24
C VAL A 57 -6.48 22.65 23.14
N TYR A 58 -6.84 22.32 21.89
CA TYR A 58 -6.63 23.21 20.75
C TYR A 58 -7.73 24.26 20.55
N LYS A 59 -8.82 24.18 21.34
CA LYS A 59 -9.97 25.12 21.30
C LYS A 59 -10.68 25.20 19.94
N MET A 60 -10.59 24.15 19.13
CA MET A 60 -11.29 24.08 17.86
C MET A 60 -12.80 23.98 18.11
N PRO A 61 -13.66 24.75 17.41
CA PRO A 61 -15.12 24.67 17.57
C PRO A 61 -15.66 23.26 17.26
N VAL A 62 -16.58 22.78 18.10
CA VAL A 62 -17.17 21.41 17.98
C VAL A 62 -17.78 21.17 16.60
N SER A 63 -18.44 22.18 16.01
CA SER A 63 -18.99 22.08 14.65
C SER A 63 -17.92 21.86 13.59
N MET A 64 -16.74 22.48 13.73
CA MET A 64 -15.61 22.29 12.82
C MET A 64 -14.97 20.91 13.00
N VAL A 65 -14.85 20.42 14.23
CA VAL A 65 -14.36 19.05 14.51
C VAL A 65 -15.32 18.02 13.89
N GLY A 66 -16.64 18.18 14.06
CA GLY A 66 -17.63 17.32 13.44
C GLY A 66 -17.60 17.33 11.91
N SER A 67 -17.44 18.50 11.31
CA SER A 67 -17.30 18.64 9.84
C SER A 67 -16.00 18.02 9.33
N SER A 68 -14.88 18.16 10.06
CA SER A 68 -13.60 17.54 9.74
C SER A 68 -13.68 16.01 9.82
N PHE A 69 -14.33 15.49 10.85
CA PHE A 69 -14.62 14.06 10.99
C PHE A 69 -15.44 13.53 9.80
N LEU A 70 -16.56 14.18 9.49
CA LEU A 70 -17.45 13.77 8.40
C LEU A 70 -16.75 13.82 7.04
N TYR A 71 -15.98 14.88 6.78
CA TYR A 71 -15.20 15.02 5.57
C TYR A 71 -14.21 13.86 5.40
N GLY A 72 -13.42 13.55 6.44
CA GLY A 72 -12.48 12.44 6.42
C GLY A 72 -13.16 11.09 6.25
N PHE A 73 -14.29 10.87 6.91
CA PHE A 73 -15.07 9.64 6.80
C PHE A 73 -15.59 9.42 5.38
N LEU A 74 -16.20 10.43 4.77
CA LEU A 74 -16.70 10.38 3.40
C LEU A 74 -15.56 10.15 2.39
N TYR A 75 -14.41 10.79 2.62
CA TYR A 75 -13.22 10.58 1.78
C TYR A 75 -12.69 9.15 1.85
N GLY A 76 -12.84 8.50 3.00
CA GLY A 76 -12.55 7.07 3.18
C GLY A 76 -13.51 6.16 2.42
N LEU A 77 -14.78 6.54 2.34
CA LEU A 77 -15.79 5.78 1.60
C LEU A 77 -15.61 5.97 0.08
N TRP A 78 -15.37 7.21 -0.36
CA TRP A 78 -15.20 7.57 -1.75
C TRP A 78 -14.05 8.57 -1.93
N PRO A 79 -13.03 8.24 -2.75
CA PRO A 79 -12.94 7.10 -3.68
C PRO A 79 -12.29 5.82 -3.09
N ILE A 80 -11.71 5.85 -1.86
CA ILE A 80 -10.76 4.83 -1.39
C ILE A 80 -11.44 3.46 -1.20
N ALA A 81 -12.53 3.38 -0.42
CA ALA A 81 -13.21 2.11 -0.22
C ALA A 81 -13.80 1.55 -1.53
N TRP A 82 -14.23 2.43 -2.45
CA TRP A 82 -14.72 2.01 -3.76
C TRP A 82 -13.68 1.27 -4.59
N ILE A 83 -12.43 1.75 -4.60
CA ILE A 83 -11.31 1.06 -5.25
C ILE A 83 -11.15 -0.35 -4.69
N ILE A 84 -11.17 -0.49 -3.36
CA ILE A 84 -11.00 -1.78 -2.67
C ILE A 84 -12.14 -2.75 -3.01
N ILE A 85 -13.37 -2.28 -2.93
CA ILE A 85 -14.57 -3.08 -3.25
C ILE A 85 -14.49 -3.61 -4.68
N ALA A 86 -14.18 -2.73 -5.63
CA ALA A 86 -14.10 -3.09 -7.05
C ALA A 86 -12.98 -4.11 -7.33
N ALA A 87 -11.80 -3.93 -6.72
CA ALA A 87 -10.66 -4.83 -6.90
C ALA A 87 -10.94 -6.23 -6.33
N ILE A 88 -11.51 -6.32 -5.12
CA ILE A 88 -11.86 -7.60 -4.50
C ILE A 88 -13.01 -8.28 -5.25
N PHE A 89 -13.97 -7.52 -5.76
CA PHE A 89 -15.04 -8.05 -6.59
C PHE A 89 -14.50 -8.70 -7.86
N LEU A 90 -13.59 -8.04 -8.59
CA LEU A 90 -12.92 -8.59 -9.77
C LEU A 90 -12.20 -9.91 -9.44
N TYR A 91 -11.42 -9.93 -8.36
CA TYR A 91 -10.73 -11.14 -7.91
C TYR A 91 -11.70 -12.29 -7.61
N LYS A 92 -12.76 -12.02 -6.83
CA LYS A 92 -13.76 -13.03 -6.45
C LYS A 92 -14.53 -13.57 -7.65
N LEU A 93 -14.77 -12.76 -8.68
CA LEU A 93 -15.34 -13.24 -9.94
C LEU A 93 -14.41 -14.27 -10.61
N SER A 94 -13.10 -14.01 -10.63
CA SER A 94 -12.12 -14.96 -11.15
C SER A 94 -12.08 -16.26 -10.35
N VAL A 95 -12.19 -16.17 -9.01
CA VAL A 95 -12.29 -17.37 -8.14
C VAL A 95 -13.60 -18.14 -8.39
N LYS A 96 -14.73 -17.43 -8.40
CA LYS A 96 -16.07 -18.03 -8.62
C LYS A 96 -16.20 -18.75 -9.94
N SER A 97 -15.52 -18.25 -10.98
CA SER A 97 -15.51 -18.88 -12.31
C SER A 97 -14.71 -20.19 -12.37
N GLY A 98 -13.89 -20.49 -11.36
CA GLY A 98 -12.94 -21.61 -11.35
C GLY A 98 -11.66 -21.36 -12.15
N TYR A 99 -11.58 -20.30 -12.94
CA TYR A 99 -10.39 -20.00 -13.75
C TYR A 99 -9.17 -19.56 -12.90
N PHE A 100 -9.38 -19.10 -11.68
CA PHE A 100 -8.28 -18.77 -10.78
C PHE A 100 -7.42 -19.98 -10.41
N GLU A 101 -8.03 -21.20 -10.29
CA GLU A 101 -7.27 -22.44 -10.08
C GLU A 101 -6.40 -22.77 -11.31
N ILE A 102 -6.94 -22.61 -12.53
CA ILE A 102 -6.18 -22.81 -13.77
C ILE A 102 -5.00 -21.83 -13.85
N LEU A 103 -5.21 -20.57 -13.46
CA LEU A 103 -4.15 -19.56 -13.39
C LEU A 103 -3.06 -20.01 -12.42
N LYS A 104 -3.41 -20.42 -11.21
CA LYS A 104 -2.47 -20.91 -10.18
C LYS A 104 -1.67 -22.13 -10.68
N GLU A 105 -2.34 -23.13 -11.25
CA GLU A 105 -1.68 -24.32 -11.80
C GLU A 105 -0.75 -24.00 -12.98
N SER A 106 -1.09 -22.99 -13.80
CA SER A 106 -0.24 -22.55 -14.91
C SER A 106 1.13 -22.04 -14.44
N VAL A 107 1.17 -21.38 -13.29
CA VAL A 107 2.42 -20.88 -12.69
C VAL A 107 3.23 -22.00 -12.05
N GLN A 108 2.56 -22.96 -11.39
CA GLN A 108 3.22 -24.10 -10.72
C GLN A 108 3.93 -25.04 -11.70
N SER A 109 3.47 -25.11 -12.95
CA SER A 109 3.98 -26.03 -13.96
C SER A 109 5.24 -25.56 -14.71
N ILE A 110 5.84 -24.40 -14.33
CA ILE A 110 6.94 -23.79 -15.10
C ILE A 110 8.30 -24.43 -14.81
N THR A 111 8.59 -24.80 -13.55
CA THR A 111 9.89 -25.37 -13.14
C THR A 111 9.75 -26.34 -11.97
N LEU A 112 10.77 -27.18 -11.75
CA LEU A 112 10.84 -28.10 -10.60
C LEU A 112 11.81 -27.61 -9.51
N ASP A 113 12.62 -26.61 -9.79
CA ASP A 113 13.60 -26.06 -8.84
C ASP A 113 12.86 -25.17 -7.81
N HIS A 114 12.93 -25.54 -6.53
CA HIS A 114 12.22 -24.83 -5.47
C HIS A 114 12.69 -23.40 -5.28
N ARG A 115 13.95 -23.06 -5.57
CA ARG A 115 14.47 -21.68 -5.50
C ARG A 115 13.76 -20.80 -6.54
N ILE A 116 13.63 -21.30 -7.76
CA ILE A 116 12.96 -20.59 -8.85
C ILE A 116 11.44 -20.60 -8.64
N LEU A 117 10.85 -21.68 -8.10
CA LEU A 117 9.43 -21.71 -7.74
C LEU A 117 9.07 -20.66 -6.68
N VAL A 118 9.93 -20.44 -5.68
CA VAL A 118 9.70 -19.38 -4.70
C VAL A 118 9.76 -17.99 -5.35
N ILE A 119 10.63 -17.77 -6.33
CA ILE A 119 10.66 -16.52 -7.09
C ILE A 119 9.39 -16.37 -7.94
N LEU A 120 8.98 -17.39 -8.68
CA LEU A 120 7.78 -17.33 -9.53
C LEU A 120 6.48 -17.16 -8.70
N ILE A 121 6.33 -17.94 -7.61
CA ILE A 121 5.10 -17.98 -6.81
C ILE A 121 5.15 -16.93 -5.70
N GLY A 122 6.20 -16.91 -4.89
CA GLY A 122 6.32 -16.01 -3.75
C GLY A 122 6.55 -14.56 -4.16
N PHE A 123 7.44 -14.31 -5.13
CA PHE A 123 7.76 -12.96 -5.59
C PHE A 123 6.89 -12.52 -6.77
N CYS A 124 6.96 -13.12 -7.96
CA CYS A 124 6.24 -12.63 -9.14
C CYS A 124 4.71 -12.73 -8.97
N PHE A 125 4.20 -13.92 -8.68
CA PHE A 125 2.76 -14.14 -8.53
C PHE A 125 2.22 -13.52 -7.24
N GLY A 126 3.00 -13.56 -6.15
CA GLY A 126 2.66 -12.86 -4.89
C GLY A 126 2.56 -11.36 -5.07
N SER A 127 3.51 -10.74 -5.80
CA SER A 127 3.47 -9.32 -6.14
C SER A 127 2.29 -8.96 -7.03
N PHE A 128 1.95 -9.82 -7.99
CA PHE A 128 0.77 -9.66 -8.81
C PHE A 128 -0.52 -9.63 -7.97
N LEU A 129 -0.66 -10.59 -7.06
CA LEU A 129 -1.81 -10.62 -6.16
C LEU A 129 -1.82 -9.41 -5.20
N GLU A 130 -0.65 -8.99 -4.69
CA GLU A 130 -0.56 -7.79 -3.84
C GLU A 130 -0.96 -6.53 -4.60
N GLY A 131 -0.49 -6.37 -5.84
CA GLY A 131 -0.89 -5.27 -6.72
C GLY A 131 -2.39 -5.25 -7.01
N ALA A 132 -3.00 -6.41 -7.20
CA ALA A 132 -4.42 -6.53 -7.56
C ALA A 132 -5.37 -6.47 -6.35
N ILE A 133 -5.02 -7.11 -5.22
CA ILE A 133 -5.94 -7.33 -4.09
C ILE A 133 -5.46 -6.66 -2.81
N GLY A 134 -4.15 -6.79 -2.48
CA GLY A 134 -3.60 -6.33 -1.21
C GLY A 134 -4.08 -7.13 0.02
N PHE A 135 -4.11 -6.49 1.18
CA PHE A 135 -4.73 -6.95 2.45
C PHE A 135 -4.22 -8.27 3.03
N GLY A 136 -2.99 -8.70 2.67
CA GLY A 136 -2.39 -9.93 3.20
C GLY A 136 -2.88 -11.24 2.57
N GLY A 137 -3.92 -11.20 1.74
CA GLY A 137 -4.40 -12.34 0.95
C GLY A 137 -3.29 -12.98 0.09
N PRO A 138 -2.47 -12.18 -0.60
CA PRO A 138 -1.35 -12.67 -1.40
C PRO A 138 -0.40 -13.59 -0.64
N ILE A 139 0.00 -13.20 0.56
CA ILE A 139 0.92 -13.97 1.41
C ILE A 139 0.31 -15.33 1.77
N ALA A 140 -0.97 -15.34 2.15
CA ALA A 140 -1.67 -16.58 2.50
C ALA A 140 -1.71 -17.55 1.32
N ILE A 141 -2.10 -17.06 0.14
CA ILE A 141 -2.23 -17.87 -1.08
C ILE A 141 -0.87 -18.43 -1.50
N THR A 142 0.14 -17.59 -1.60
CA THR A 142 1.46 -18.00 -2.10
C THR A 142 2.19 -18.92 -1.12
N ALA A 143 2.12 -18.65 0.19
CA ALA A 143 2.71 -19.51 1.20
C ALA A 143 2.03 -20.90 1.23
N ALA A 144 0.70 -20.96 1.15
CA ALA A 144 -0.03 -22.22 1.09
C ALA A 144 0.34 -23.04 -0.18
N ILE A 145 0.49 -22.37 -1.34
CA ILE A 145 0.94 -23.02 -2.57
C ILE A 145 2.34 -23.62 -2.38
N LEU A 146 3.28 -22.85 -1.83
CA LEU A 146 4.67 -23.29 -1.64
C LEU A 146 4.76 -24.47 -0.65
N VAL A 147 3.94 -24.48 0.42
CA VAL A 147 3.83 -25.62 1.33
C VAL A 147 3.26 -26.84 0.62
N GLY A 148 2.23 -26.67 -0.22
CA GLY A 148 1.67 -27.75 -1.06
C GLY A 148 2.68 -28.35 -2.04
N LEU A 149 3.73 -27.58 -2.42
CA LEU A 149 4.84 -28.03 -3.25
C LEU A 149 5.99 -28.66 -2.44
N GLY A 150 5.87 -28.76 -1.11
CA GLY A 150 6.80 -29.46 -0.24
C GLY A 150 7.83 -28.55 0.47
N LEU A 151 7.65 -27.22 0.45
CA LEU A 151 8.49 -26.33 1.26
C LEU A 151 8.08 -26.42 2.74
N ASN A 152 9.07 -26.23 3.63
CA ASN A 152 8.81 -26.12 5.07
C ASN A 152 7.86 -24.93 5.33
N PRO A 153 6.78 -25.12 6.12
CA PRO A 153 5.77 -24.08 6.34
C PRO A 153 6.31 -22.76 6.87
N LEU A 154 7.25 -22.79 7.85
CA LEU A 154 7.84 -21.59 8.42
C LEU A 154 8.67 -20.82 7.37
N TYR A 155 9.44 -21.56 6.58
CA TYR A 155 10.25 -20.99 5.49
C TYR A 155 9.36 -20.40 4.40
N ALA A 156 8.35 -21.13 3.93
CA ALA A 156 7.43 -20.67 2.90
C ALA A 156 6.74 -19.35 3.33
N ALA A 157 6.21 -19.31 4.55
CA ALA A 157 5.58 -18.10 5.10
C ALA A 157 6.57 -16.94 5.21
N GLY A 158 7.77 -17.16 5.74
CA GLY A 158 8.79 -16.13 5.92
C GLY A 158 9.33 -15.57 4.60
N LEU A 159 9.58 -16.43 3.62
CA LEU A 159 10.02 -16.01 2.29
C LEU A 159 8.93 -15.22 1.55
N CYS A 160 7.64 -15.60 1.68
CA CYS A 160 6.54 -14.83 1.12
C CYS A 160 6.38 -13.45 1.78
N LEU A 161 6.57 -13.34 3.11
CA LEU A 161 6.58 -12.06 3.81
C LEU A 161 7.69 -11.13 3.31
N ILE A 162 8.90 -11.67 3.08
CA ILE A 162 10.03 -10.92 2.54
C ILE A 162 9.76 -10.53 1.07
N ALA A 163 9.27 -11.45 0.25
CA ALA A 163 8.93 -11.19 -1.15
C ALA A 163 7.90 -10.06 -1.30
N ASN A 164 6.96 -9.98 -0.37
CA ASN A 164 5.88 -8.99 -0.40
C ASN A 164 6.35 -7.54 -0.16
N THR A 165 7.59 -7.31 0.29
CA THR A 165 8.10 -5.94 0.52
C THR A 165 8.23 -5.10 -0.76
N ALA A 166 8.47 -5.71 -1.89
CA ALA A 166 8.63 -5.02 -3.16
C ALA A 166 7.33 -4.41 -3.71
N PRO A 167 6.15 -5.11 -3.69
CA PRO A 167 4.92 -4.60 -4.27
C PRO A 167 4.03 -3.79 -3.31
N VAL A 168 4.23 -3.87 -1.99
CA VAL A 168 3.26 -3.36 -0.97
C VAL A 168 2.92 -1.89 -1.14
N ALA A 169 3.88 -1.02 -1.47
CA ALA A 169 3.63 0.41 -1.69
C ALA A 169 2.60 0.66 -2.83
N PHE A 170 2.57 -0.23 -3.81
CA PHE A 170 1.65 -0.22 -4.96
C PHE A 170 0.55 -1.28 -4.83
N GLY A 171 0.34 -1.81 -3.61
CA GLY A 171 -0.66 -2.83 -3.32
C GLY A 171 -2.08 -2.32 -3.51
N ALA A 172 -3.02 -3.24 -3.76
CA ALA A 172 -4.45 -2.95 -3.98
C ALA A 172 -4.64 -1.74 -4.94
N VAL A 173 -4.03 -1.83 -6.13
CA VAL A 173 -4.12 -0.79 -7.17
C VAL A 173 -3.61 0.59 -6.68
N GLY A 174 -2.48 0.59 -5.95
CA GLY A 174 -1.78 1.81 -5.52
C GLY A 174 -2.47 2.62 -4.42
N ILE A 175 -3.41 2.02 -3.70
CA ILE A 175 -4.15 2.71 -2.61
C ILE A 175 -3.25 3.35 -1.57
N PRO A 176 -2.15 2.74 -1.08
CA PRO A 176 -1.30 3.36 -0.08
C PRO A 176 -0.81 4.75 -0.47
N ILE A 177 -0.37 4.90 -1.72
CA ILE A 177 0.12 6.16 -2.27
C ILE A 177 -1.04 7.12 -2.57
N SER A 178 -2.11 6.65 -3.21
CA SER A 178 -3.26 7.48 -3.57
C SER A 178 -3.97 8.05 -2.34
N ALA A 179 -4.08 7.25 -1.26
CA ALA A 179 -4.66 7.69 0.00
C ALA A 179 -3.80 8.76 0.69
N MET A 180 -2.47 8.54 0.76
CA MET A 180 -1.54 9.53 1.28
C MET A 180 -1.60 10.84 0.48
N ALA A 181 -1.50 10.76 -0.84
CA ALA A 181 -1.57 11.91 -1.73
C ALA A 181 -2.82 12.74 -1.48
N SER A 182 -3.96 12.08 -1.30
CA SER A 182 -5.23 12.72 -0.99
C SER A 182 -5.23 13.41 0.38
N ALA A 183 -4.64 12.77 1.39
CA ALA A 183 -4.60 13.30 2.76
C ALA A 183 -3.69 14.52 2.92
N VAL A 184 -2.58 14.57 2.14
CA VAL A 184 -1.58 15.63 2.23
C VAL A 184 -1.66 16.69 1.11
N GLY A 185 -2.51 16.47 0.11
CA GLY A 185 -2.68 17.40 -1.02
C GLY A 185 -1.52 17.42 -2.02
N VAL A 186 -0.69 16.38 -2.04
CA VAL A 186 0.43 16.24 -2.98
C VAL A 186 0.00 15.36 -4.16
N PRO A 187 0.34 15.69 -5.42
CA PRO A 187 -0.01 14.83 -6.55
C PRO A 187 0.54 13.41 -6.40
N ALA A 188 -0.34 12.40 -6.52
CA ALA A 188 0.00 11.00 -6.31
C ALA A 188 1.14 10.52 -7.23
N ILE A 189 1.21 11.07 -8.46
CA ILE A 189 2.27 10.72 -9.42
C ILE A 189 3.68 11.07 -8.91
N LEU A 190 3.85 12.15 -8.13
CA LEU A 190 5.15 12.55 -7.59
C LEU A 190 5.62 11.57 -6.51
N ILE A 191 4.71 11.19 -5.60
CA ILE A 191 4.99 10.20 -4.55
C ILE A 191 5.24 8.82 -5.20
N SER A 192 4.43 8.45 -6.19
CA SER A 192 4.58 7.21 -6.97
C SER A 192 5.96 7.14 -7.65
N ALA A 193 6.34 8.20 -8.35
CA ALA A 193 7.61 8.28 -9.06
C ALA A 193 8.81 8.13 -8.11
N MET A 194 8.79 8.84 -6.99
CA MET A 194 9.88 8.75 -6.01
C MET A 194 9.91 7.39 -5.32
N THR A 195 8.75 6.83 -4.99
CA THR A 195 8.63 5.47 -4.43
C THR A 195 9.21 4.43 -5.40
N GLY A 196 8.89 4.52 -6.69
CA GLY A 196 9.45 3.60 -7.69
C GLY A 196 10.95 3.74 -7.89
N LYS A 197 11.52 4.96 -7.78
CA LYS A 197 12.98 5.16 -7.81
C LYS A 197 13.68 4.44 -6.67
N ILE A 198 13.15 4.53 -5.46
CA ILE A 198 13.74 3.88 -4.27
C ILE A 198 13.51 2.37 -4.31
N LEU A 199 12.28 1.93 -4.61
CA LEU A 199 11.93 0.51 -4.63
C LEU A 199 12.58 -0.24 -5.79
N PHE A 200 13.10 0.43 -6.83
CA PHE A 200 13.88 -0.20 -7.89
C PHE A 200 15.00 -1.09 -7.32
N PHE A 201 15.77 -0.55 -6.38
CA PHE A 201 16.87 -1.29 -5.75
C PHE A 201 16.38 -2.41 -4.84
N VAL A 202 15.29 -2.17 -4.08
CA VAL A 202 14.68 -3.18 -3.22
C VAL A 202 14.15 -4.35 -4.07
N SER A 203 13.41 -4.04 -5.12
CA SER A 203 12.83 -5.03 -6.04
C SER A 203 13.89 -5.82 -6.80
N LEU A 204 15.04 -5.20 -7.10
CA LEU A 204 16.16 -5.87 -7.72
C LEU A 204 16.86 -6.84 -6.75
N LEU A 205 17.01 -6.48 -5.48
CA LEU A 205 17.78 -7.24 -4.50
C LEU A 205 16.96 -8.34 -3.81
N VAL A 206 15.66 -8.13 -3.58
CA VAL A 206 14.80 -9.07 -2.83
C VAL A 206 14.80 -10.48 -3.42
N PRO A 207 14.66 -10.73 -4.73
CA PRO A 207 14.72 -12.08 -5.29
C PRO A 207 16.05 -12.80 -5.03
N PHE A 208 17.17 -12.11 -5.14
CA PHE A 208 18.49 -12.68 -4.81
C PHE A 208 18.60 -12.98 -3.31
N PHE A 209 18.07 -12.10 -2.47
CA PHE A 209 18.05 -12.31 -1.02
C PHE A 209 17.20 -13.52 -0.62
N ILE A 210 16.06 -13.74 -1.27
CA ILE A 210 15.22 -14.93 -1.09
C ILE A 210 16.01 -16.20 -1.41
N VAL A 211 16.67 -16.24 -2.57
CA VAL A 211 17.50 -17.41 -2.97
C VAL A 211 18.68 -17.60 -2.02
N PHE A 212 19.32 -16.51 -1.58
CA PHE A 212 20.37 -16.57 -0.56
C PHE A 212 19.90 -17.22 0.75
N LEU A 213 18.71 -16.89 1.20
CA LEU A 213 18.13 -17.50 2.41
C LEU A 213 17.86 -19.00 2.24
N MET A 214 17.56 -19.45 1.01
CA MET A 214 17.26 -20.86 0.73
C MET A 214 18.50 -21.73 0.59
N ASP A 215 19.53 -21.26 -0.12
CA ASP A 215 20.68 -22.09 -0.55
C ASP A 215 22.00 -21.30 -0.58
N GLY A 216 22.08 -20.16 0.12
CA GLY A 216 23.29 -19.33 0.21
C GLY A 216 23.78 -18.79 -1.14
N PHE A 217 25.06 -18.47 -1.20
CA PHE A 217 25.72 -17.99 -2.43
C PHE A 217 25.77 -19.03 -3.56
N LYS A 218 25.76 -20.33 -3.21
CA LYS A 218 25.69 -21.42 -4.18
C LYS A 218 24.37 -21.34 -4.96
N GLY A 219 23.24 -21.17 -4.26
CA GLY A 219 21.92 -21.01 -4.87
C GLY A 219 21.87 -19.82 -5.83
N ILE A 220 22.41 -18.67 -5.41
CA ILE A 220 22.49 -17.48 -6.28
C ILE A 220 23.29 -17.81 -7.56
N LYS A 221 24.48 -18.40 -7.45
CA LYS A 221 25.33 -18.72 -8.60
C LYS A 221 24.66 -19.68 -9.59
N GLU A 222 23.96 -20.68 -9.08
CA GLU A 222 23.30 -21.69 -9.91
C GLU A 222 22.03 -21.18 -10.60
N THR A 223 21.30 -20.25 -9.98
CA THR A 223 20.02 -19.72 -10.50
C THR A 223 20.11 -18.28 -11.01
N PHE A 224 21.32 -17.68 -11.01
CA PHE A 224 21.55 -16.27 -11.35
C PHE A 224 20.79 -15.79 -12.59
N PRO A 225 20.85 -16.46 -13.76
CA PRO A 225 20.20 -15.94 -14.96
C PRO A 225 18.67 -15.80 -14.79
N ALA A 226 18.01 -16.80 -14.20
CA ALA A 226 16.56 -16.77 -14.00
C ALA A 226 16.15 -15.74 -12.95
N VAL A 227 16.87 -15.67 -11.83
CA VAL A 227 16.60 -14.70 -10.75
C VAL A 227 16.87 -13.29 -11.22
N PHE A 228 17.91 -13.07 -12.02
CA PHE A 228 18.21 -11.75 -12.60
C PHE A 228 17.11 -11.29 -13.55
N ILE A 229 16.60 -12.16 -14.42
CA ILE A 229 15.49 -11.82 -15.33
C ILE A 229 14.24 -11.47 -14.51
N ALA A 230 13.89 -12.26 -13.50
CA ALA A 230 12.74 -11.97 -12.63
C ALA A 230 12.91 -10.63 -11.92
N ALA A 231 14.04 -10.41 -11.27
CA ALA A 231 14.33 -9.21 -10.50
C ALA A 231 14.40 -7.96 -11.37
N PHE A 232 15.17 -8.01 -12.46
CA PHE A 232 15.40 -6.86 -13.34
C PHE A 232 14.15 -6.45 -14.11
N SER A 233 13.43 -7.43 -14.70
CA SER A 233 12.18 -7.12 -15.41
C SER A 233 11.11 -6.55 -14.48
N PHE A 234 11.02 -7.04 -13.23
CA PHE A 234 10.14 -6.46 -12.23
C PHE A 234 10.56 -5.02 -11.89
N ALA A 235 11.81 -4.82 -11.49
CA ALA A 235 12.32 -3.54 -11.03
C ALA A 235 12.21 -2.44 -12.10
N ILE A 236 12.61 -2.73 -13.34
CA ILE A 236 12.56 -1.74 -14.44
C ILE A 236 11.12 -1.37 -14.81
N VAL A 237 10.21 -2.35 -14.86
CA VAL A 237 8.81 -2.08 -15.18
C VAL A 237 8.10 -1.37 -14.03
N GLN A 238 8.42 -1.69 -12.76
CA GLN A 238 7.93 -0.97 -11.60
C GLN A 238 8.40 0.49 -11.63
N PHE A 239 9.67 0.72 -11.93
CA PHE A 239 10.23 2.06 -12.10
C PHE A 239 9.53 2.84 -13.22
N LEU A 240 9.40 2.27 -14.41
CA LEU A 240 8.79 2.95 -15.55
C LEU A 240 7.30 3.25 -15.30
N SER A 241 6.54 2.27 -14.83
CA SER A 241 5.09 2.45 -14.59
C SER A 241 4.82 3.44 -13.46
N SER A 242 5.58 3.42 -12.36
CA SER A 242 5.41 4.35 -11.25
C SER A 242 5.76 5.80 -11.60
N ASN A 243 6.69 6.00 -12.53
CA ASN A 243 7.12 7.34 -12.95
C ASN A 243 6.22 7.95 -14.04
N TYR A 244 5.59 7.12 -14.89
CA TYR A 244 4.88 7.60 -16.07
C TYR A 244 3.38 7.29 -16.10
N LEU A 245 2.93 6.24 -15.36
CA LEU A 245 1.52 5.82 -15.37
C LEU A 245 0.78 6.11 -14.05
N GLY A 246 1.51 6.38 -12.96
CA GLY A 246 0.93 6.62 -11.64
C GLY A 246 1.04 5.42 -10.70
N PRO A 247 0.40 5.47 -9.50
CA PRO A 247 0.53 4.45 -8.48
C PRO A 247 -0.30 3.18 -8.72
N GLU A 248 -1.27 3.20 -9.62
CA GLU A 248 -2.29 2.15 -9.76
C GLU A 248 -1.75 0.87 -10.41
N LEU A 249 -0.82 1.01 -11.34
CA LEU A 249 -0.39 -0.06 -12.23
C LEU A 249 0.94 -0.74 -11.86
N PRO A 250 1.90 -0.09 -11.14
CA PRO A 250 3.24 -0.65 -10.97
C PRO A 250 3.24 -2.04 -10.34
N GLY A 251 2.41 -2.30 -9.32
CA GLY A 251 2.33 -3.60 -8.66
C GLY A 251 1.87 -4.73 -9.58
N ILE A 252 0.95 -4.43 -10.49
CA ILE A 252 0.35 -5.43 -11.38
C ILE A 252 1.23 -5.67 -12.61
N ILE A 253 1.58 -4.59 -13.34
CA ILE A 253 2.29 -4.71 -14.63
C ILE A 253 3.70 -5.27 -14.40
N SER A 254 4.44 -4.79 -13.40
CA SER A 254 5.79 -5.28 -13.11
C SER A 254 5.79 -6.78 -12.79
N ALA A 255 4.82 -7.23 -12.01
CA ALA A 255 4.67 -8.62 -11.64
C ALA A 255 4.30 -9.52 -12.84
N LEU A 256 3.37 -9.06 -13.69
CA LEU A 256 2.99 -9.79 -14.92
C LEU A 256 4.17 -9.90 -15.89
N VAL A 257 4.86 -8.80 -16.15
CA VAL A 257 6.02 -8.80 -17.06
C VAL A 257 7.14 -9.68 -16.50
N SER A 258 7.42 -9.60 -15.20
CA SER A 258 8.42 -10.42 -14.54
C SER A 258 8.07 -11.92 -14.63
N LEU A 259 6.83 -12.27 -14.35
CA LEU A 259 6.36 -13.65 -14.45
C LEU A 259 6.48 -14.20 -15.87
N VAL A 260 6.00 -13.45 -16.86
CA VAL A 260 6.04 -13.84 -18.28
C VAL A 260 7.48 -13.94 -18.78
N ALA A 261 8.32 -12.94 -18.51
CA ALA A 261 9.72 -12.92 -18.93
C ALA A 261 10.48 -14.12 -18.34
N THR A 262 10.28 -14.39 -17.04
CA THR A 262 10.92 -15.53 -16.37
C THR A 262 10.41 -16.87 -16.91
N ALA A 263 9.09 -17.00 -17.09
CA ALA A 263 8.50 -18.22 -17.64
C ALA A 263 8.96 -18.51 -19.07
N LEU A 264 9.08 -17.48 -19.91
CA LEU A 264 9.62 -17.61 -21.28
C LEU A 264 11.10 -17.99 -21.27
N PHE A 265 11.88 -17.35 -20.41
CA PHE A 265 13.30 -17.67 -20.28
C PHE A 265 13.53 -19.11 -19.84
N LEU A 266 12.74 -19.62 -18.89
CA LEU A 266 12.84 -20.98 -18.38
C LEU A 266 12.48 -22.07 -19.41
N LYS A 267 11.88 -21.73 -20.55
CA LYS A 267 11.73 -22.65 -21.68
C LYS A 267 13.06 -22.96 -22.38
N PHE A 268 14.00 -22.03 -22.33
CA PHE A 268 15.29 -22.15 -23.03
C PHE A 268 16.44 -22.45 -22.05
N TRP A 269 16.24 -22.17 -20.77
CA TRP A 269 17.28 -22.32 -19.74
C TRP A 269 16.69 -22.98 -18.49
N GLN A 270 17.41 -23.94 -17.93
CA GLN A 270 17.10 -24.57 -16.64
C GLN A 270 18.41 -24.68 -15.83
N PRO A 271 18.35 -24.62 -14.48
CA PRO A 271 19.54 -24.84 -13.67
C PRO A 271 20.08 -26.27 -13.87
N LYS A 272 21.40 -26.40 -13.91
CA LYS A 272 22.08 -27.71 -14.09
C LYS A 272 21.78 -28.66 -12.93
N VAL A 273 21.60 -28.13 -11.71
CA VAL A 273 21.26 -28.86 -10.49
C VAL A 273 19.92 -28.36 -10.01
N ILE A 274 18.91 -29.25 -9.99
CA ILE A 274 17.59 -28.96 -9.47
C ILE A 274 17.63 -29.08 -7.95
N PHE A 275 17.34 -27.98 -7.26
CA PHE A 275 17.25 -27.92 -5.80
C PHE A 275 15.83 -28.20 -5.34
N ARG A 276 15.69 -29.16 -4.40
CA ARG A 276 14.43 -29.46 -3.73
C ARG A 276 14.62 -29.49 -2.23
N SER A 277 13.83 -28.73 -1.52
CA SER A 277 13.85 -28.66 -0.05
C SER A 277 13.25 -29.89 0.63
N ASP A 278 12.45 -30.70 -0.09
CA ASP A 278 11.80 -31.92 0.40
C ASP A 278 12.64 -33.20 0.19
N GLY A 279 13.78 -33.10 -0.47
CA GLY A 279 14.67 -34.23 -0.78
C GLY A 279 14.08 -35.30 -1.72
N LYS A 280 12.88 -35.07 -2.28
CA LYS A 280 12.22 -36.04 -3.16
C LYS A 280 12.71 -35.93 -4.60
N ALA A 281 12.64 -37.03 -5.33
CA ALA A 281 12.93 -37.02 -6.76
C ALA A 281 11.93 -36.11 -7.51
N ALA A 282 12.45 -35.34 -8.48
CA ALA A 282 11.67 -34.41 -9.26
C ALA A 282 10.65 -35.16 -10.16
N SER A 283 9.36 -34.98 -9.94
CA SER A 283 8.31 -35.46 -10.83
C SER A 283 7.56 -34.30 -11.45
N PHE A 284 7.48 -34.25 -12.77
CA PHE A 284 6.79 -33.18 -13.51
C PHE A 284 5.28 -33.42 -13.49
N THR A 285 4.52 -32.55 -12.83
CA THR A 285 3.07 -32.45 -13.04
C THR A 285 2.84 -31.43 -14.16
N LYS A 286 2.73 -31.93 -15.40
CA LYS A 286 2.41 -31.07 -16.54
C LYS A 286 0.99 -30.54 -16.38
N SER A 287 0.81 -29.22 -16.48
CA SER A 287 -0.54 -28.66 -16.56
C SER A 287 -1.28 -29.25 -17.76
N ASN A 288 -2.41 -29.92 -17.50
CA ASN A 288 -3.23 -30.55 -18.54
C ASN A 288 -4.21 -29.56 -19.21
N HIS A 289 -4.10 -28.26 -18.90
CA HIS A 289 -5.02 -27.27 -19.43
C HIS A 289 -4.64 -26.85 -20.86
N HIS A 290 -5.62 -26.80 -21.72
CA HIS A 290 -5.47 -26.24 -23.06
C HIS A 290 -5.09 -24.76 -22.96
N ILE A 291 -4.16 -24.31 -23.80
CA ILE A 291 -3.60 -22.94 -23.75
C ILE A 291 -4.67 -21.84 -23.76
N CYS A 292 -5.78 -22.05 -24.49
CA CYS A 292 -6.91 -21.11 -24.50
C CYS A 292 -7.54 -20.91 -23.11
N LYS A 293 -7.62 -21.96 -22.27
CA LYS A 293 -8.14 -21.84 -20.90
C LYS A 293 -7.20 -21.00 -20.02
N ILE A 294 -5.89 -21.11 -20.26
CA ILE A 294 -4.88 -20.28 -19.55
C ILE A 294 -5.05 -18.82 -19.93
N TYR A 295 -5.22 -18.48 -21.22
CA TYR A 295 -5.50 -17.11 -21.64
C TYR A 295 -6.80 -16.56 -21.03
N VAL A 296 -7.87 -17.35 -20.99
CA VAL A 296 -9.11 -16.94 -20.34
C VAL A 296 -8.92 -16.75 -18.83
N ALA A 297 -8.10 -17.57 -18.17
CA ALA A 297 -7.80 -17.42 -16.75
C ALA A 297 -7.05 -16.10 -16.42
N TRP A 298 -6.16 -15.64 -17.30
CA TRP A 298 -5.42 -14.40 -17.15
C TRP A 298 -6.19 -13.16 -17.63
N SER A 299 -7.25 -13.33 -18.43
CA SER A 299 -7.97 -12.23 -19.07
C SER A 299 -8.53 -11.18 -18.11
N PRO A 300 -9.06 -11.48 -16.90
CA PRO A 300 -9.57 -10.45 -15.99
C PRO A 300 -8.53 -9.41 -15.62
N PHE A 301 -7.30 -9.85 -15.43
CA PHE A 301 -6.20 -8.98 -15.00
C PHE A 301 -5.60 -8.21 -16.19
N VAL A 302 -5.58 -8.80 -17.37
CA VAL A 302 -5.22 -8.09 -18.61
C VAL A 302 -6.26 -7.01 -18.91
N ILE A 303 -7.55 -7.32 -18.80
CA ILE A 303 -8.65 -6.35 -18.96
C ILE A 303 -8.52 -5.23 -17.94
N LEU A 304 -8.22 -5.54 -16.67
CA LEU A 304 -7.98 -4.56 -15.63
C LEU A 304 -6.90 -3.55 -16.03
N VAL A 305 -5.74 -4.05 -16.47
CA VAL A 305 -4.62 -3.19 -16.91
C VAL A 305 -5.05 -2.31 -18.09
N LEU A 306 -5.68 -2.90 -19.12
CA LEU A 306 -6.10 -2.15 -20.31
C LEU A 306 -7.12 -1.06 -19.97
N VAL A 307 -8.10 -1.35 -19.12
CA VAL A 307 -9.11 -0.37 -18.71
C VAL A 307 -8.48 0.75 -17.88
N ILE A 308 -7.58 0.45 -16.92
CA ILE A 308 -6.92 1.50 -16.14
C ILE A 308 -6.01 2.35 -17.06
N VAL A 309 -5.24 1.74 -17.95
CA VAL A 309 -4.40 2.48 -18.92
C VAL A 309 -5.26 3.45 -19.75
N LEU A 310 -6.43 2.99 -20.22
CA LEU A 310 -7.37 3.88 -20.93
C LEU A 310 -7.85 5.03 -20.05
N TRP A 311 -8.18 4.75 -18.78
CA TRP A 311 -8.74 5.74 -17.83
C TRP A 311 -7.78 6.88 -17.49
N ILE A 312 -6.47 6.60 -17.47
CA ILE A 312 -5.45 7.60 -17.15
C ILE A 312 -5.03 8.46 -18.36
N GLN A 313 -5.47 8.11 -19.59
CA GLN A 313 -5.09 8.85 -20.80
C GLN A 313 -5.63 10.28 -20.80
N PRO A 314 -4.87 11.27 -21.30
CA PRO A 314 -5.30 12.66 -21.34
C PRO A 314 -6.61 12.87 -22.09
N PHE A 315 -6.81 12.19 -23.24
CA PHE A 315 -8.04 12.29 -24.02
C PHE A 315 -9.27 11.78 -23.27
N PHE A 316 -9.10 10.74 -22.41
CA PHE A 316 -10.19 10.22 -21.60
C PHE A 316 -10.48 11.15 -20.42
N LYS A 317 -9.45 11.70 -19.77
CA LYS A 317 -9.59 12.69 -18.69
C LYS A 317 -10.28 13.98 -19.17
N ALA A 318 -10.01 14.41 -20.40
CA ALA A 318 -10.65 15.59 -21.00
C ALA A 318 -12.19 15.48 -21.09
N LEU A 319 -12.74 14.26 -21.12
CA LEU A 319 -14.21 14.06 -21.09
C LEU A 319 -14.85 14.54 -19.77
N PHE A 320 -14.09 14.67 -18.69
CA PHE A 320 -14.55 15.08 -17.36
C PHE A 320 -14.18 16.52 -17.00
N GLU A 321 -13.46 17.24 -17.86
CA GLU A 321 -13.14 18.65 -17.70
C GLU A 321 -14.35 19.54 -17.98
N LYS A 322 -14.22 20.86 -17.74
CA LYS A 322 -15.33 21.83 -17.73
C LYS A 322 -16.22 21.80 -18.99
N ASP A 323 -15.63 21.47 -20.15
CA ASP A 323 -16.34 21.39 -21.43
C ASP A 323 -16.52 19.94 -21.94
N GLY A 324 -16.21 18.96 -21.12
CA GLY A 324 -16.25 17.54 -21.47
C GLY A 324 -17.65 16.92 -21.37
N LEU A 325 -17.92 15.91 -22.20
CA LEU A 325 -19.22 15.22 -22.29
C LEU A 325 -19.67 14.56 -20.96
N LEU A 326 -18.75 14.19 -20.08
CA LEU A 326 -19.01 13.48 -18.84
C LEU A 326 -18.84 14.35 -17.58
N VAL A 327 -18.74 15.67 -17.73
CA VAL A 327 -18.62 16.62 -16.61
C VAL A 327 -19.76 16.49 -15.62
N PHE A 328 -20.96 16.11 -16.09
CA PHE A 328 -22.15 15.92 -15.25
C PHE A 328 -21.99 14.82 -14.18
N SER A 329 -20.99 13.95 -14.31
CA SER A 329 -20.68 12.89 -13.33
C SER A 329 -19.78 13.35 -12.20
N ASN A 330 -19.31 14.60 -12.21
CA ASN A 330 -18.46 15.20 -11.21
C ASN A 330 -19.29 16.09 -10.28
N PHE A 331 -19.42 15.68 -9.02
CA PHE A 331 -20.13 16.44 -8.00
C PHE A 331 -19.13 17.03 -7.00
N TYR A 332 -19.39 18.29 -6.61
CA TYR A 332 -18.55 19.04 -5.68
C TYR A 332 -19.41 19.46 -4.48
N PHE A 333 -19.05 19.03 -3.28
CA PHE A 333 -19.74 19.38 -2.05
C PHE A 333 -18.80 20.20 -1.17
N GLU A 334 -19.06 21.48 -1.02
CA GLU A 334 -18.30 22.35 -0.16
C GLU A 334 -18.71 22.18 1.30
N PHE A 335 -17.71 22.01 2.18
CA PHE A 335 -17.93 21.90 3.62
C PHE A 335 -17.87 23.29 4.24
N ASN A 336 -18.92 24.07 4.10
CA ASN A 336 -19.02 25.49 4.46
C ASN A 336 -18.55 25.82 5.89
N ASN A 337 -18.70 24.89 6.85
CA ASN A 337 -18.26 25.11 8.23
C ASN A 337 -16.73 25.12 8.42
N ILE A 338 -15.98 24.55 7.49
CA ILE A 338 -14.51 24.41 7.60
C ILE A 338 -13.78 24.96 6.37
N SER A 339 -14.41 24.97 5.20
CA SER A 339 -13.82 25.51 3.97
C SER A 339 -13.54 27.00 4.12
N ASN A 340 -12.26 27.39 3.99
CA ASN A 340 -11.80 28.77 4.14
C ASN A 340 -12.04 29.42 5.52
N HIS A 341 -12.39 28.62 6.55
CA HIS A 341 -12.58 29.08 7.94
C HIS A 341 -11.55 28.51 8.92
N ILE A 342 -10.68 27.59 8.46
CA ILE A 342 -9.52 27.09 9.21
C ILE A 342 -8.27 27.69 8.59
N PHE A 343 -7.45 28.32 9.42
CA PHE A 343 -6.25 29.03 8.99
C PHE A 343 -5.00 28.41 9.59
N LYS A 344 -3.97 28.23 8.76
CA LYS A 344 -2.61 27.93 9.25
C LYS A 344 -2.02 29.18 9.90
N SER A 345 -1.29 28.99 10.98
CA SER A 345 -0.58 30.05 11.71
C SER A 345 0.93 29.88 11.60
N PRO A 346 1.73 30.91 11.94
CA PRO A 346 3.16 30.74 12.14
C PRO A 346 3.44 29.63 13.15
N PRO A 347 4.50 28.82 12.95
CA PRO A 347 5.61 28.96 12.01
C PRO A 347 5.42 28.24 10.66
N PHE A 348 4.24 27.65 10.36
CA PHE A 348 4.01 26.95 9.08
C PHE A 348 3.58 27.88 7.93
N VAL A 349 3.37 29.15 8.23
CA VAL A 349 3.18 30.25 7.28
C VAL A 349 4.04 31.43 7.75
N GLU A 350 4.29 32.43 6.90
CA GLU A 350 5.00 33.64 7.27
C GLU A 350 4.22 34.45 8.33
N ALA A 351 4.94 35.23 9.15
CA ALA A 351 4.38 35.89 10.33
C ALA A 351 3.14 36.77 10.05
N ASN A 352 3.00 37.30 8.84
CA ASN A 352 1.90 38.17 8.43
C ASN A 352 0.93 37.52 7.43
N GLN A 353 1.03 36.21 7.20
CA GLN A 353 0.15 35.48 6.28
C GLN A 353 -0.75 34.52 7.06
N SER A 354 -1.99 34.42 6.66
CA SER A 354 -2.91 33.36 7.06
C SER A 354 -3.38 32.62 5.80
N VAL A 355 -3.08 31.34 5.74
CA VAL A 355 -3.47 30.50 4.61
C VAL A 355 -4.63 29.63 5.04
N SER A 356 -5.78 29.81 4.39
CA SER A 356 -6.97 29.01 4.65
C SER A 356 -6.93 27.66 3.93
N PHE A 357 -7.70 26.70 4.45
CA PHE A 357 -7.90 25.41 3.81
C PHE A 357 -9.19 25.44 2.97
N PRO A 358 -9.11 25.33 1.62
CA PRO A 358 -10.28 25.07 0.81
C PRO A 358 -10.69 23.59 0.99
N VAL A 359 -11.89 23.34 1.51
CA VAL A 359 -12.36 21.98 1.81
C VAL A 359 -13.59 21.66 0.97
N VAL A 360 -13.33 20.96 -0.16
CA VAL A 360 -14.36 20.54 -1.12
C VAL A 360 -14.30 19.02 -1.27
N PHE A 361 -15.38 18.33 -0.93
CA PHE A 361 -15.51 16.90 -1.19
C PHE A 361 -15.85 16.66 -2.66
N LYS A 362 -14.96 15.97 -3.36
CA LYS A 362 -15.07 15.65 -4.79
C LYS A 362 -15.68 14.26 -4.94
N PHE A 363 -16.96 14.19 -5.25
CA PHE A 363 -17.63 12.93 -5.53
C PHE A 363 -17.71 12.72 -7.05
N PHE A 364 -16.66 12.12 -7.62
CA PHE A 364 -16.57 11.82 -9.04
C PHE A 364 -17.07 10.39 -9.30
N LEU A 365 -18.25 10.27 -9.90
CA LEU A 365 -18.91 8.98 -10.05
C LEU A 365 -18.16 8.07 -11.05
N ILE A 366 -17.80 8.61 -12.21
CA ILE A 366 -17.16 7.86 -13.29
C ILE A 366 -15.63 8.06 -13.27
N ASN A 367 -15.16 9.28 -13.06
CA ASN A 367 -13.73 9.64 -13.11
C ASN A 367 -12.93 9.16 -11.90
N THR A 368 -13.23 7.98 -11.36
CA THR A 368 -12.44 7.35 -10.30
C THR A 368 -11.85 6.03 -10.76
N VAL A 369 -10.68 5.70 -10.26
CA VAL A 369 -10.01 4.42 -10.54
C VAL A 369 -10.89 3.24 -10.09
N GLY A 370 -11.64 3.37 -8.98
CA GLY A 370 -12.57 2.32 -8.54
C GLY A 370 -13.63 1.98 -9.57
N THR A 371 -14.15 2.98 -10.31
CA THR A 371 -15.14 2.74 -11.38
C THR A 371 -14.50 2.07 -12.59
N SER A 372 -13.26 2.41 -12.94
CA SER A 372 -12.53 1.71 -14.00
C SER A 372 -12.32 0.23 -13.66
N ILE A 373 -11.95 -0.08 -12.41
CA ILE A 373 -11.80 -1.47 -11.92
C ILE A 373 -13.14 -2.20 -11.93
N PHE A 374 -14.22 -1.53 -11.50
CA PHE A 374 -15.56 -2.12 -11.52
C PHE A 374 -16.02 -2.42 -12.94
N LEU A 375 -15.75 -1.53 -13.90
CA LEU A 375 -16.00 -1.78 -15.32
C LEU A 375 -15.19 -2.97 -15.84
N ALA A 376 -13.90 -3.05 -15.48
CA ALA A 376 -13.07 -4.21 -15.82
C ALA A 376 -13.64 -5.51 -15.23
N ALA A 377 -14.22 -5.47 -14.03
CA ALA A 377 -14.89 -6.63 -13.43
C ALA A 377 -16.15 -7.04 -14.21
N LEU A 378 -16.95 -6.08 -14.67
CA LEU A 378 -18.13 -6.37 -15.50
C LEU A 378 -17.75 -6.97 -16.86
N ILE A 379 -16.72 -6.43 -17.51
CA ILE A 379 -16.20 -7.00 -18.77
C ILE A 379 -15.67 -8.42 -18.52
N SER A 380 -14.93 -8.61 -17.44
CA SER A 380 -14.38 -9.93 -17.05
C SER A 380 -15.49 -10.94 -16.74
N MET A 381 -16.59 -10.52 -16.13
CA MET A 381 -17.76 -11.35 -15.88
C MET A 381 -18.29 -11.96 -17.21
N LEU A 382 -18.35 -11.16 -18.27
CA LEU A 382 -18.80 -11.61 -19.60
C LEU A 382 -17.80 -12.61 -20.22
N VAL A 383 -16.50 -12.30 -20.16
CA VAL A 383 -15.44 -13.17 -20.71
C VAL A 383 -15.36 -14.50 -19.98
N LEU A 384 -15.48 -14.50 -18.65
CA LEU A 384 -15.48 -15.68 -17.79
C LEU A 384 -16.82 -16.44 -17.82
N ARG A 385 -17.84 -15.89 -18.48
CA ARG A 385 -19.20 -16.44 -18.56
C ARG A 385 -19.84 -16.69 -17.19
N VAL A 386 -19.57 -15.80 -16.22
CA VAL A 386 -20.22 -15.83 -14.90
C VAL A 386 -21.65 -15.29 -15.03
N ARG A 387 -22.62 -15.99 -14.46
CA ARG A 387 -24.02 -15.56 -14.48
C ARG A 387 -24.22 -14.27 -13.69
N ALA A 388 -25.11 -13.39 -14.13
CA ALA A 388 -25.39 -12.15 -13.44
C ALA A 388 -25.84 -12.36 -11.98
N SER A 389 -26.65 -13.40 -11.71
CA SER A 389 -27.04 -13.79 -10.35
C SER A 389 -25.86 -14.11 -9.45
N ASP A 390 -24.87 -14.85 -9.99
CA ASP A 390 -23.65 -15.20 -9.25
C ASP A 390 -22.79 -13.96 -9.01
N ALA A 391 -22.69 -13.06 -9.98
CA ALA A 391 -21.95 -11.81 -9.85
C ALA A 391 -22.57 -10.90 -8.78
N VAL A 392 -23.90 -10.77 -8.74
CA VAL A 392 -24.62 -10.02 -7.68
C VAL A 392 -24.37 -10.63 -6.30
N SER A 393 -24.42 -11.97 -6.18
CA SER A 393 -24.09 -12.69 -4.94
C SER A 393 -22.66 -12.39 -4.49
N VAL A 394 -21.68 -12.51 -5.40
CA VAL A 394 -20.27 -12.24 -5.14
C VAL A 394 -20.05 -10.77 -4.72
N PHE A 395 -20.76 -9.82 -5.35
CA PHE A 395 -20.70 -8.42 -4.97
C PHE A 395 -21.25 -8.18 -3.55
N GLY A 396 -22.41 -8.78 -3.21
CA GLY A 396 -22.98 -8.75 -1.87
C GLY A 396 -22.05 -9.35 -0.81
N GLU A 397 -21.42 -10.48 -1.11
CA GLU A 397 -20.40 -11.11 -0.26
C GLU A 397 -19.19 -10.18 -0.06
N THR A 398 -18.74 -9.52 -1.13
CA THR A 398 -17.64 -8.56 -1.08
C THR A 398 -17.97 -7.40 -0.15
N LEU A 399 -19.14 -6.80 -0.26
CA LEU A 399 -19.59 -5.72 0.63
C LEU A 399 -19.64 -6.19 2.09
N LYS A 400 -20.16 -7.40 2.34
CA LYS A 400 -20.28 -7.97 3.69
C LYS A 400 -18.90 -8.20 4.32
N GLU A 401 -17.94 -8.72 3.56
CA GLU A 401 -16.57 -8.95 4.06
C GLU A 401 -15.82 -7.64 4.28
N MET A 402 -15.98 -6.67 3.37
CA MET A 402 -15.25 -5.40 3.41
C MET A 402 -15.84 -4.37 4.38
N ARG A 403 -17.00 -4.60 4.98
CA ARG A 403 -17.67 -3.64 5.89
C ARG A 403 -16.76 -3.13 7.01
N TYR A 404 -15.98 -3.98 7.64
CA TYR A 404 -15.09 -3.58 8.73
C TYR A 404 -13.80 -2.91 8.26
N PRO A 405 -13.08 -3.42 7.22
CA PRO A 405 -12.01 -2.68 6.58
C PRO A 405 -12.43 -1.28 6.11
N ILE A 406 -13.58 -1.14 5.46
CA ILE A 406 -14.12 0.14 4.99
C ILE A 406 -14.36 1.10 6.17
N LEU A 407 -15.01 0.61 7.24
CA LEU A 407 -15.23 1.38 8.45
C LEU A 407 -13.90 1.84 9.07
N THR A 408 -12.91 0.96 9.11
CA THR A 408 -11.56 1.30 9.62
C THR A 408 -10.95 2.42 8.80
N ILE A 409 -10.98 2.34 7.47
CA ILE A 409 -10.41 3.36 6.56
C ILE A 409 -11.12 4.71 6.76
N GLY A 410 -12.45 4.72 6.81
CA GLY A 410 -13.21 5.93 7.07
C GLY A 410 -12.82 6.60 8.40
N LEU A 411 -12.72 5.81 9.48
CA LEU A 411 -12.34 6.32 10.80
C LEU A 411 -10.87 6.79 10.88
N VAL A 412 -9.93 6.09 10.23
CA VAL A 412 -8.52 6.51 10.19
C VAL A 412 -8.37 7.80 9.39
N LEU A 413 -9.10 7.97 8.29
CA LEU A 413 -9.13 9.24 7.57
C LEU A 413 -9.80 10.36 8.37
N SER A 414 -10.88 10.06 9.10
CA SER A 414 -11.44 11.03 10.04
C SER A 414 -10.42 11.49 11.07
N PHE A 415 -9.63 10.54 11.63
CA PHE A 415 -8.53 10.87 12.52
C PHE A 415 -7.51 11.79 11.84
N ALA A 416 -7.07 11.45 10.62
CA ALA A 416 -6.08 12.23 9.89
C ALA A 416 -6.55 13.68 9.64
N TYR A 417 -7.80 13.87 9.19
CA TYR A 417 -8.34 15.22 8.93
C TYR A 417 -8.64 16.00 10.20
N VAL A 418 -9.15 15.38 11.26
CA VAL A 418 -9.33 16.05 12.57
C VAL A 418 -7.97 16.50 13.11
N SER A 419 -6.95 15.64 13.07
CA SER A 419 -5.61 15.96 13.56
C SER A 419 -4.92 17.04 12.72
N ASN A 420 -5.12 17.03 11.40
CA ASN A 420 -4.54 18.01 10.50
C ASN A 420 -5.18 19.40 10.68
N TYR A 421 -6.51 19.47 10.73
CA TYR A 421 -7.23 20.73 10.80
C TYR A 421 -7.22 21.36 12.21
N SER A 422 -7.09 20.55 13.28
CA SER A 422 -6.95 21.06 14.64
C SER A 422 -5.54 21.60 14.98
N GLY A 423 -4.50 21.18 14.23
CA GLY A 423 -3.12 21.50 14.54
C GLY A 423 -2.36 20.41 15.31
N ILE A 424 -3.00 19.29 15.68
CA ILE A 424 -2.38 18.15 16.38
C ILE A 424 -1.17 17.62 15.57
N SER A 425 -1.35 17.37 14.26
CA SER A 425 -0.26 16.92 13.39
C SER A 425 0.86 17.94 13.30
N SER A 426 0.53 19.22 13.26
CA SER A 426 1.51 20.32 13.20
C SER A 426 2.34 20.44 14.49
N THR A 427 1.72 20.22 15.65
CA THR A 427 2.42 20.18 16.96
C THR A 427 3.46 19.06 17.00
N LEU A 428 3.08 17.84 16.56
CA LEU A 428 4.02 16.71 16.47
C LEU A 428 5.14 16.98 15.48
N ALA A 429 4.81 17.55 14.31
CA ALA A 429 5.81 17.94 13.33
C ALA A 429 6.82 18.95 13.89
N LEU A 430 6.33 19.96 14.61
CA LEU A 430 7.19 20.97 15.23
C LEU A 430 8.13 20.35 16.30
N ALA A 431 7.64 19.40 17.09
CA ALA A 431 8.50 18.67 18.04
C ALA A 431 9.57 17.84 17.30
N LEU A 432 9.21 17.17 16.20
CA LEU A 432 10.15 16.37 15.42
C LEU A 432 11.21 17.22 14.69
N THR A 433 10.96 18.51 14.44
CA THR A 433 12.00 19.38 13.85
C THR A 433 13.25 19.50 14.72
N HIS A 434 13.14 19.28 16.03
CA HIS A 434 14.30 19.25 16.95
C HIS A 434 15.26 18.09 16.67
N THR A 435 14.86 17.06 15.89
CA THR A 435 15.79 16.01 15.44
C THR A 435 16.74 16.50 14.34
N GLY A 436 16.46 17.66 13.74
CA GLY A 436 17.29 18.29 12.73
C GLY A 436 17.58 17.35 11.54
N LEU A 437 18.85 17.30 11.14
CA LEU A 437 19.30 16.49 10.00
C LEU A 437 19.07 14.98 10.18
N ALA A 438 19.00 14.48 11.42
CA ALA A 438 18.74 13.06 11.69
C ALA A 438 17.30 12.63 11.31
N PHE A 439 16.38 13.58 11.09
CA PHE A 439 15.01 13.27 10.70
C PHE A 439 14.93 12.40 9.45
N THR A 440 15.77 12.64 8.47
CA THR A 440 15.78 11.87 7.21
C THR A 440 16.07 10.39 7.43
N PHE A 441 16.94 10.06 8.39
CA PHE A 441 17.22 8.68 8.79
C PHE A 441 16.03 8.06 9.54
N PHE A 442 15.37 8.81 10.41
CA PHE A 442 14.23 8.32 11.20
C PHE A 442 12.91 8.31 10.44
N SER A 443 12.78 9.08 9.37
CA SER A 443 11.57 9.18 8.56
C SER A 443 11.01 7.82 8.09
N PRO A 444 11.79 6.90 7.49
CA PRO A 444 11.26 5.58 7.15
C PRO A 444 10.93 4.70 8.36
N LEU A 445 11.56 4.91 9.53
CA LEU A 445 11.18 4.18 10.74
C LEU A 445 9.78 4.55 11.24
N ILE A 446 9.31 5.78 11.02
CA ILE A 446 7.94 6.20 11.37
C ILE A 446 6.94 5.34 10.57
N GLY A 447 7.12 5.24 9.26
CA GLY A 447 6.30 4.38 8.40
C GLY A 447 6.40 2.90 8.78
N TRP A 448 7.61 2.42 9.06
CA TRP A 448 7.89 1.06 9.51
C TRP A 448 7.12 0.71 10.80
N VAL A 449 7.18 1.54 11.82
CA VAL A 449 6.41 1.38 13.06
C VAL A 449 4.91 1.43 12.76
N GLY A 450 4.47 2.35 11.89
CA GLY A 450 3.07 2.48 11.51
C GLY A 450 2.50 1.19 10.92
N VAL A 451 3.21 0.57 9.99
CA VAL A 451 2.76 -0.69 9.36
C VAL A 451 2.98 -1.89 10.27
N PHE A 452 4.07 -1.94 11.03
CA PHE A 452 4.25 -2.97 12.06
C PHE A 452 3.02 -3.06 12.96
N LEU A 453 2.50 -1.93 13.40
CA LEU A 453 1.38 -1.87 14.35
C LEU A 453 0.01 -2.05 13.69
N THR A 454 -0.20 -1.48 12.50
CA THR A 454 -1.50 -1.51 11.80
C THR A 454 -1.68 -2.68 10.84
N GLY A 455 -0.58 -3.25 10.36
CA GLY A 455 -0.58 -4.23 9.27
C GLY A 455 -0.89 -3.65 7.89
N SER A 456 -1.05 -2.32 7.76
CA SER A 456 -1.53 -1.64 6.56
C SER A 456 -0.69 -0.41 6.23
N ASP A 457 -0.06 -0.43 5.06
CA ASP A 457 0.70 0.73 4.57
C ASP A 457 -0.20 1.93 4.30
N THR A 458 -1.42 1.71 3.82
CA THR A 458 -2.44 2.74 3.69
C THR A 458 -2.74 3.43 5.03
N SER A 459 -2.94 2.66 6.09
CA SER A 459 -3.22 3.22 7.42
C SER A 459 -2.03 4.00 7.97
N SER A 460 -0.81 3.48 7.82
CA SER A 460 0.43 4.17 8.21
C SER A 460 0.59 5.50 7.47
N ASN A 461 0.38 5.48 6.16
CA ASN A 461 0.47 6.67 5.31
C ASN A 461 -0.56 7.73 5.69
N LEU A 462 -1.78 7.34 6.03
CA LEU A 462 -2.82 8.25 6.49
C LEU A 462 -2.54 8.81 7.89
N LEU A 463 -1.98 7.99 8.79
CA LEU A 463 -1.62 8.43 10.14
C LEU A 463 -0.47 9.43 10.16
N PHE A 464 0.54 9.18 9.34
CA PHE A 464 1.82 9.91 9.44
C PHE A 464 2.12 10.82 8.24
N GLY A 465 1.36 10.76 7.15
CA GLY A 465 1.61 11.56 5.94
C GLY A 465 1.72 13.06 6.24
N SER A 466 0.74 13.64 6.95
CA SER A 466 0.78 15.06 7.32
C SER A 466 1.96 15.39 8.26
N LEU A 467 2.28 14.48 9.19
CA LEU A 467 3.43 14.62 10.08
C LEU A 467 4.75 14.68 9.28
N GLN A 468 4.95 13.75 8.36
CA GLN A 468 6.12 13.69 7.47
C GLN A 468 6.26 14.97 6.62
N GLN A 469 5.14 15.40 6.01
CA GLN A 469 5.10 16.60 5.17
C GLN A 469 5.46 17.86 5.96
N LEU A 470 4.78 18.09 7.07
CA LEU A 470 4.97 19.31 7.88
C LEU A 470 6.37 19.39 8.49
N THR A 471 6.92 18.25 8.92
CA THR A 471 8.30 18.20 9.43
C THR A 471 9.30 18.50 8.30
N ALA A 472 9.09 17.95 7.10
CA ALA A 472 9.93 18.25 5.94
C ALA A 472 9.90 19.73 5.57
N GLN A 473 8.72 20.37 5.53
CA GLN A 473 8.56 21.79 5.27
C GLN A 473 9.38 22.64 6.25
N ARG A 474 9.33 22.29 7.53
CA ARG A 474 10.06 23.01 8.59
C ARG A 474 11.57 22.82 8.53
N LEU A 475 12.03 21.66 8.11
CA LEU A 475 13.45 21.34 7.95
C LEU A 475 14.00 21.69 6.56
N HIS A 476 13.20 22.32 5.70
CA HIS A 476 13.55 22.62 4.30
C HIS A 476 14.00 21.38 3.52
N LEU A 477 13.37 20.22 3.81
CA LEU A 477 13.59 18.97 3.12
C LEU A 477 12.55 18.79 2.01
N PRO A 478 12.85 18.01 0.95
CA PRO A 478 11.86 17.69 -0.07
C PRO A 478 10.69 16.88 0.52
N GLU A 479 9.47 17.43 0.50
CA GLU A 479 8.27 16.78 1.06
C GLU A 479 7.99 15.42 0.44
N VAL A 480 8.12 15.31 -0.89
CA VAL A 480 7.91 14.06 -1.61
C VAL A 480 8.84 12.95 -1.12
N LEU A 481 10.07 13.30 -0.71
CA LEU A 481 11.03 12.32 -0.18
C LEU A 481 10.59 11.76 1.17
N THR A 482 10.12 12.59 2.10
CA THR A 482 9.69 12.13 3.43
C THR A 482 8.37 11.36 3.38
N LEU A 483 7.45 11.76 2.51
CA LEU A 483 6.23 11.00 2.21
C LEU A 483 6.57 9.62 1.64
N THR A 484 7.49 9.57 0.69
CA THR A 484 8.01 8.31 0.13
C THR A 484 8.72 7.48 1.19
N ALA A 485 9.52 8.10 2.07
CA ALA A 485 10.20 7.42 3.16
C ALA A 485 9.21 6.71 4.10
N ASN A 486 8.08 7.35 4.41
CA ASN A 486 7.01 6.72 5.18
C ASN A 486 6.46 5.46 4.48
N THR A 487 6.10 5.58 3.21
CA THR A 487 5.59 4.47 2.40
C THR A 487 6.60 3.33 2.29
N VAL A 488 7.85 3.62 1.91
CA VAL A 488 8.88 2.57 1.76
C VAL A 488 9.26 1.96 3.11
N GLY A 489 9.34 2.75 4.18
CA GLY A 489 9.49 2.24 5.54
C GLY A 489 8.35 1.29 5.90
N GLY A 490 7.13 1.66 5.57
CA GLY A 490 5.93 0.84 5.75
C GLY A 490 6.01 -0.52 5.06
N THR A 491 6.50 -0.59 3.82
CA THR A 491 6.66 -1.88 3.11
C THR A 491 7.56 -2.86 3.88
N LEU A 492 8.61 -2.33 4.52
CA LEU A 492 9.55 -3.11 5.32
C LEU A 492 8.97 -3.54 6.67
N GLY A 493 8.08 -2.73 7.25
CA GLY A 493 7.33 -3.04 8.47
C GLY A 493 6.30 -4.15 8.28
N LYS A 494 5.77 -4.31 7.07
CA LYS A 494 4.72 -5.30 6.79
C LYS A 494 5.17 -6.74 7.01
N MET A 495 6.44 -7.08 6.75
CA MET A 495 6.97 -8.43 6.95
C MET A 495 6.99 -8.88 8.42
N ILE A 496 6.85 -7.97 9.37
CA ILE A 496 6.83 -8.26 10.81
C ILE A 496 5.50 -7.90 11.47
N SER A 497 4.53 -7.36 10.72
CA SER A 497 3.26 -6.97 11.32
C SER A 497 2.51 -8.19 11.88
N PRO A 498 1.98 -8.11 13.12
CA PRO A 498 1.25 -9.22 13.74
C PRO A 498 0.10 -9.73 12.85
N GLN A 499 -0.57 -8.83 12.12
CA GLN A 499 -1.64 -9.19 11.19
C GLN A 499 -1.13 -10.05 10.04
N SER A 500 -0.05 -9.64 9.35
CA SER A 500 0.51 -10.39 8.23
C SER A 500 1.07 -11.74 8.67
N ILE A 501 1.73 -11.77 9.85
CA ILE A 501 2.25 -12.99 10.46
C ILE A 501 1.13 -13.96 10.82
N ALA A 502 0.06 -13.49 11.45
CA ALA A 502 -1.09 -14.33 11.80
C ALA A 502 -1.76 -14.94 10.56
N ILE A 503 -1.95 -14.13 9.49
CA ILE A 503 -2.50 -14.58 8.21
C ILE A 503 -1.58 -15.64 7.57
N ALA A 504 -0.27 -15.40 7.54
CA ALA A 504 0.70 -16.32 7.00
C ALA A 504 0.73 -17.65 7.78
N CYS A 505 0.78 -17.58 9.12
CA CYS A 505 0.76 -18.76 9.98
C CYS A 505 -0.52 -19.59 9.82
N ALA A 506 -1.67 -18.94 9.77
CA ALA A 506 -2.96 -19.62 9.56
C ALA A 506 -2.99 -20.36 8.21
N ALA A 507 -2.49 -19.73 7.15
CA ALA A 507 -2.49 -20.29 5.80
C ALA A 507 -1.61 -21.55 5.64
N VAL A 508 -0.54 -21.65 6.44
CA VAL A 508 0.42 -22.77 6.36
C VAL A 508 0.29 -23.77 7.53
N GLY A 509 -0.78 -23.67 8.33
CA GLY A 509 -1.02 -24.59 9.45
C GLY A 509 -0.11 -24.39 10.66
N LEU A 510 0.46 -23.20 10.83
CA LEU A 510 1.34 -22.82 11.96
C LEU A 510 0.63 -21.89 12.97
N ALA A 511 -0.70 -21.94 13.07
CA ALA A 511 -1.42 -21.16 14.08
C ALA A 511 -0.87 -21.44 15.49
N GLY A 512 -0.56 -20.38 16.24
CA GLY A 512 0.11 -20.44 17.55
C GLY A 512 1.65 -20.41 17.52
N LYS A 513 2.27 -20.38 16.33
CA LYS A 513 3.73 -20.26 16.15
C LYS A 513 4.14 -18.90 15.54
N GLU A 514 3.32 -17.88 15.73
CA GLU A 514 3.55 -16.53 15.20
C GLU A 514 4.88 -15.94 15.69
N SER A 515 5.29 -16.29 16.93
CA SER A 515 6.57 -15.85 17.50
C SER A 515 7.79 -16.37 16.73
N ASP A 516 7.73 -17.59 16.19
CA ASP A 516 8.84 -18.17 15.43
C ASP A 516 8.99 -17.46 14.08
N LEU A 517 7.86 -17.19 13.43
CA LEU A 517 7.85 -16.44 12.16
C LEU A 517 8.30 -14.99 12.35
N PHE A 518 7.89 -14.34 13.45
CA PHE A 518 8.36 -13.01 13.83
C PHE A 518 9.89 -12.99 14.02
N LYS A 519 10.44 -13.94 14.80
CA LYS A 519 11.89 -14.06 15.01
C LYS A 519 12.66 -14.30 13.72
N PHE A 520 12.05 -15.01 12.77
CA PHE A 520 12.65 -15.23 11.45
C PHE A 520 12.76 -13.94 10.65
N THR A 521 11.71 -13.10 10.64
CA THR A 521 11.62 -11.92 9.76
C THR A 521 12.17 -10.63 10.38
N VAL A 522 12.09 -10.45 11.70
CA VAL A 522 12.40 -9.17 12.37
C VAL A 522 13.83 -8.66 12.14
N LYS A 523 14.81 -9.54 12.15
CA LYS A 523 16.21 -9.17 11.90
C LYS A 523 16.42 -8.57 10.51
N TYR A 524 15.74 -9.12 9.51
CA TYR A 524 15.84 -8.64 8.13
C TYR A 524 15.08 -7.32 7.95
N SER A 525 13.91 -7.20 8.58
CA SER A 525 13.13 -5.98 8.57
C SER A 525 13.90 -4.80 9.18
N LEU A 526 14.57 -5.02 10.33
CA LEU A 526 15.41 -4.00 10.98
C LEU A 526 16.63 -3.61 10.13
N ILE A 527 17.30 -4.58 9.51
CA ILE A 527 18.44 -4.30 8.62
C ILE A 527 17.97 -3.46 7.42
N PHE A 528 16.86 -3.85 6.79
CA PHE A 528 16.37 -3.16 5.61
C PHE A 528 15.88 -1.75 5.91
N VAL A 529 15.19 -1.52 7.04
CA VAL A 529 14.76 -0.15 7.41
C VAL A 529 15.94 0.73 7.78
N ALA A 530 16.99 0.20 8.42
CA ALA A 530 18.21 0.96 8.69
C ALA A 530 18.94 1.35 7.40
N ILE A 531 19.07 0.42 6.44
CA ILE A 531 19.62 0.71 5.11
C ILE A 531 18.77 1.80 4.43
N MET A 532 17.45 1.70 4.53
CA MET A 532 16.55 2.70 3.96
C MET A 532 16.72 4.08 4.59
N GLY A 533 16.93 4.16 5.92
CA GLY A 533 17.29 5.42 6.59
C GLY A 533 18.54 6.07 6.00
N VAL A 534 19.58 5.26 5.72
CA VAL A 534 20.80 5.73 5.04
C VAL A 534 20.51 6.20 3.61
N VAL A 535 19.71 5.42 2.84
CA VAL A 535 19.34 5.78 1.45
C VAL A 535 18.57 7.11 1.41
N ILE A 536 17.57 7.28 2.28
CA ILE A 536 16.77 8.52 2.36
C ILE A 536 17.67 9.70 2.73
N SER A 537 18.57 9.54 3.72
CA SER A 537 19.52 10.59 4.10
C SER A 537 20.48 10.93 2.96
N THR A 538 20.98 9.92 2.24
CA THR A 538 21.84 10.12 1.08
C THR A 538 21.13 10.92 0.00
N ILE A 539 19.88 10.58 -0.33
CA ILE A 539 19.09 11.31 -1.32
C ILE A 539 18.86 12.75 -0.85
N ALA A 540 18.48 12.95 0.43
CA ALA A 540 18.16 14.27 0.95
C ALA A 540 19.34 15.25 0.87
N TYR A 541 20.57 14.77 1.12
CA TYR A 541 21.72 15.65 1.30
C TYR A 541 22.74 15.61 0.16
N LEU A 542 22.85 14.52 -0.57
CA LEU A 542 23.85 14.39 -1.63
C LEU A 542 23.28 14.50 -3.05
N ILE A 543 22.03 14.10 -3.26
CA ILE A 543 21.39 14.07 -4.59
C ILE A 543 19.92 14.54 -4.54
N PRO A 544 19.60 15.69 -3.90
CA PRO A 544 18.20 16.13 -3.75
C PRO A 544 17.50 16.40 -5.08
N GLU A 545 18.22 16.65 -6.17
CA GLU A 545 17.71 16.87 -7.52
C GLU A 545 16.98 15.65 -8.11
N VAL A 546 17.19 14.45 -7.56
CA VAL A 546 16.46 13.24 -7.98
C VAL A 546 15.00 13.26 -7.50
N VAL A 547 14.69 14.06 -6.48
CA VAL A 547 13.34 14.14 -5.91
C VAL A 547 12.44 15.00 -6.80
N PRO A 548 11.25 14.50 -7.22
CA PRO A 548 10.31 15.29 -8.01
C PRO A 548 9.88 16.55 -7.24
N ALA A 549 9.92 17.71 -7.91
CA ALA A 549 9.48 18.97 -7.33
C ALA A 549 7.94 19.11 -7.37
N ILE A 550 7.36 19.60 -6.29
CA ILE A 550 5.96 20.05 -6.27
C ILE A 550 5.96 21.42 -6.96
N LYS A 551 5.32 21.49 -8.16
CA LYS A 551 5.16 22.74 -8.93
C LYS A 551 3.93 23.51 -8.47
#